data_d0a6423300c02b4a782347c1197c8539
#
_entry.id   d0a6423300c02b4a782347c1197c8539
#
_cell.length_a   1.000
_cell.length_b   1.000
_cell.length_c   1.000
_cell.angle_alpha   90.00
_cell.angle_beta   90.00
_cell.angle_gamma   90.00
#
_symmetry.space_group_name_H-M   'P 1'
#
loop_
_entity.id
_entity.type
_entity.pdbx_description
1 polymer ?
#
loop_
_entity_poly.entity_id
_entity_poly.type
_entity_poly.pdbx_seq_one_letter_code
_entity_poly.pdbx_strand_id
1 'polypeptide(L)'
;LQNDNDYYRILYNFIKDSLLFKIGVIKVCWDETDEVQQETYEGLEESELALLLANPDVEVVEQNENIVVAGDEDLGIEQVISYGITLRIKTKSGRVRVENVPPEEFLVSRRAKSLQDARFVCHRTTMTVSQLVSMGYDQDEVEAYAGVGELDVEHERRKRFEDLDAQQDYDYADPSQREVPVYESIIKVDYDEDGVAEHRRVLSIGDSGEYV
;
A
#
# COMPACT_ATOMS: atom_id res chain seq x y z
N LEU A 1 -16.33 -4.93 -4.95
CA LEU A 1 -15.81 -3.97 -5.93
C LEU A 1 -16.52 -2.62 -5.86
N GLN A 2 -17.84 -2.59 -5.72
CA GLN A 2 -18.63 -1.35 -5.80
C GLN A 2 -18.60 -0.54 -4.48
N ASN A 3 -18.42 -1.19 -3.33
CA ASN A 3 -18.37 -0.53 -2.02
C ASN A 3 -16.98 0.01 -1.65
N ASP A 4 -15.93 -0.59 -2.19
CA ASP A 4 -14.55 -0.28 -1.80
C ASP A 4 -13.85 0.69 -2.76
N ASN A 5 -14.43 0.87 -3.95
CA ASN A 5 -13.90 1.76 -4.97
C ASN A 5 -14.96 2.80 -5.34
N ASP A 6 -14.57 4.07 -5.44
CA ASP A 6 -15.45 5.13 -5.94
C ASP A 6 -15.67 4.97 -7.46
N TYR A 7 -16.52 3.98 -7.78
CA TYR A 7 -16.78 3.57 -9.16
C TYR A 7 -17.25 4.71 -10.05
N TYR A 8 -18.12 5.58 -9.53
CA TYR A 8 -18.63 6.71 -10.29
C TYR A 8 -17.51 7.66 -10.70
N ARG A 9 -16.63 8.01 -9.77
CA ARG A 9 -15.51 8.91 -10.01
C ARG A 9 -14.49 8.29 -10.97
N ILE A 10 -14.19 7.00 -10.81
CA ILE A 10 -13.28 6.27 -11.70
C ILE A 10 -13.83 6.29 -13.13
N LEU A 11 -15.11 5.92 -13.32
CA LEU A 11 -15.74 5.89 -14.63
C LEU A 11 -15.85 7.29 -15.26
N TYR A 12 -16.21 8.29 -14.45
CA TYR A 12 -16.29 9.68 -14.91
C TYR A 12 -14.93 10.17 -15.42
N ASN A 13 -13.86 9.97 -14.64
CA ASN A 13 -12.52 10.39 -15.03
C ASN A 13 -12.03 9.61 -16.26
N PHE A 14 -12.24 8.31 -16.32
CA PHE A 14 -11.91 7.48 -17.48
C PHE A 14 -12.57 7.98 -18.77
N ILE A 15 -13.86 8.28 -18.72
CA ILE A 15 -14.59 8.80 -19.89
C ILE A 15 -14.10 10.20 -20.24
N LYS A 16 -13.93 11.08 -19.25
CA LYS A 16 -13.41 12.44 -19.46
C LYS A 16 -12.04 12.42 -20.14
N ASP A 17 -11.11 11.59 -19.64
CA ASP A 17 -9.78 11.46 -20.21
C ASP A 17 -9.82 10.91 -21.63
N SER A 18 -10.66 9.90 -21.86
CA SER A 18 -10.84 9.32 -23.20
C SER A 18 -11.35 10.35 -24.22
N LEU A 19 -12.22 11.25 -23.81
CA LEU A 19 -12.75 12.30 -24.69
C LEU A 19 -11.75 13.44 -24.94
N LEU A 20 -11.00 13.81 -23.91
CA LEU A 20 -10.04 14.94 -23.99
C LEU A 20 -8.71 14.52 -24.64
N PHE A 21 -8.16 13.40 -24.22
CA PHE A 21 -6.82 12.93 -24.60
C PHE A 21 -6.84 11.76 -25.58
N LYS A 22 -8.02 11.27 -25.95
CA LYS A 22 -8.22 10.09 -26.83
C LYS A 22 -7.71 8.78 -26.22
N ILE A 23 -7.37 8.78 -24.93
CA ILE A 23 -6.94 7.60 -24.18
C ILE A 23 -7.53 7.69 -22.77
N GLY A 24 -8.06 6.58 -22.28
CA GLY A 24 -8.44 6.39 -20.89
C GLY A 24 -7.76 5.13 -20.40
N VAL A 25 -7.21 5.19 -19.21
CA VAL A 25 -6.46 4.09 -18.60
C VAL A 25 -7.04 3.77 -17.23
N ILE A 26 -7.27 2.49 -17.00
CA ILE A 26 -7.69 1.95 -15.71
C ILE A 26 -6.64 0.93 -15.28
N LYS A 27 -6.16 1.05 -14.06
CA LYS A 27 -5.30 0.07 -13.41
C LYS A 27 -6.12 -0.75 -12.43
N VAL A 28 -5.94 -2.05 -12.50
CA VAL A 28 -6.55 -3.01 -11.57
C VAL A 28 -5.41 -3.75 -10.90
N CYS A 29 -5.35 -3.70 -9.58
CA CYS A 29 -4.34 -4.38 -8.79
C CYS A 29 -4.95 -5.04 -7.56
N TRP A 30 -4.23 -5.99 -7.02
CA TRP A 30 -4.51 -6.56 -5.72
C TRP A 30 -3.80 -5.71 -4.67
N ASP A 31 -4.56 -5.19 -3.72
CA ASP A 31 -4.09 -4.36 -2.62
C ASP A 31 -4.16 -5.19 -1.34
N GLU A 32 -3.00 -5.49 -0.76
CA GLU A 32 -2.89 -6.19 0.51
C GLU A 32 -2.70 -5.15 1.61
N THR A 33 -3.62 -5.16 2.56
CA THR A 33 -3.57 -4.24 3.70
C THR A 33 -3.50 -5.09 4.97
N ASP A 34 -2.53 -4.79 5.81
CA ASP A 34 -2.47 -5.37 7.14
C ASP A 34 -3.47 -4.64 8.05
N GLU A 35 -4.56 -5.30 8.38
CA GLU A 35 -5.51 -4.81 9.36
C GLU A 35 -5.07 -5.27 10.75
N VAL A 36 -4.90 -4.29 11.64
CA VAL A 36 -4.55 -4.54 13.04
C VAL A 36 -5.81 -4.34 13.87
N GLN A 37 -6.31 -5.43 14.43
CA GLN A 37 -7.45 -5.40 15.35
C GLN A 37 -6.95 -5.65 16.78
N GLN A 38 -7.48 -4.90 17.73
CA GLN A 38 -7.18 -5.10 19.14
C GLN A 38 -8.41 -5.71 19.80
N GLU A 39 -8.22 -6.87 20.40
CA GLU A 39 -9.26 -7.61 21.11
C GLU A 39 -8.85 -7.83 22.56
N THR A 40 -9.79 -7.66 23.48
CA THR A 40 -9.59 -7.88 24.91
C THR A 40 -10.46 -9.04 25.35
N TYR A 41 -9.84 -10.01 25.97
CA TYR A 41 -10.48 -11.17 26.55
C TYR A 41 -10.31 -11.15 28.06
N GLU A 42 -11.37 -11.51 28.78
CA GLU A 42 -11.36 -11.61 30.22
C GLU A 42 -11.89 -12.99 30.67
N GLY A 43 -11.35 -13.49 31.73
CA GLY A 43 -11.83 -14.76 32.33
C GLY A 43 -11.38 -16.01 31.57
N LEU A 44 -10.28 -15.96 30.84
CA LEU A 44 -9.74 -17.10 30.10
C LEU A 44 -9.12 -18.14 31.06
N GLU A 45 -9.31 -19.41 30.71
CA GLU A 45 -8.56 -20.52 31.31
C GLU A 45 -7.16 -20.62 30.70
N GLU A 46 -6.23 -21.26 31.44
CA GLU A 46 -4.84 -21.44 30.97
C GLU A 46 -4.75 -22.14 29.60
N SER A 47 -5.64 -23.10 29.36
CA SER A 47 -5.72 -23.84 28.10
C SER A 47 -6.17 -22.96 26.90
N GLU A 48 -7.11 -22.05 27.14
CA GLU A 48 -7.61 -21.10 26.15
C GLU A 48 -6.56 -20.04 25.86
N LEU A 49 -5.88 -19.55 26.89
CA LEU A 49 -4.76 -18.62 26.76
C LEU A 49 -3.64 -19.22 25.89
N ALA A 50 -3.26 -20.46 26.17
CA ALA A 50 -2.23 -21.15 25.38
C ALA A 50 -2.62 -21.34 23.92
N LEU A 51 -3.91 -21.57 23.65
CA LEU A 51 -4.42 -21.67 22.28
C LEU A 51 -4.34 -20.35 21.53
N LEU A 52 -4.68 -19.24 22.18
CA LEU A 52 -4.61 -17.89 21.59
C LEU A 52 -3.15 -17.49 21.31
N LEU A 53 -2.24 -17.80 22.22
CA LEU A 53 -0.82 -17.50 22.08
C LEU A 53 -0.09 -18.39 21.07
N ALA A 54 -0.67 -19.52 20.69
CA ALA A 54 -0.11 -20.39 19.65
C ALA A 54 -0.24 -19.81 18.23
N ASN A 55 -1.08 -18.80 18.04
CA ASN A 55 -1.24 -18.16 16.74
C ASN A 55 -0.09 -17.16 16.47
N PRO A 56 0.71 -17.33 15.41
CA PRO A 56 1.84 -16.46 15.11
C PRO A 56 1.46 -15.02 14.72
N ASP A 57 0.20 -14.77 14.31
CA ASP A 57 -0.30 -13.47 13.89
C ASP A 57 -0.81 -12.62 15.07
N VAL A 58 -0.63 -13.11 16.30
CA VAL A 58 -1.11 -12.48 17.52
C VAL A 58 0.05 -11.93 18.33
N GLU A 59 -0.01 -10.65 18.65
CA GLU A 59 0.90 -9.97 19.57
C GLU A 59 0.19 -9.64 20.89
N VAL A 60 0.82 -9.99 22.02
CA VAL A 60 0.29 -9.63 23.34
C VAL A 60 0.62 -8.17 23.63
N VAL A 61 -0.40 -7.37 23.89
CA VAL A 61 -0.27 -5.97 24.30
C VAL A 61 -0.22 -5.86 25.81
N GLU A 62 -1.14 -6.56 26.50
CA GLU A 62 -1.26 -6.53 27.95
C GLU A 62 -1.80 -7.87 28.43
N GLN A 63 -1.25 -8.37 29.54
CA GLN A 63 -1.70 -9.58 30.19
C GLN A 63 -1.86 -9.32 31.69
N ASN A 64 -3.01 -9.65 32.22
CA ASN A 64 -3.35 -9.52 33.64
C ASN A 64 -3.81 -10.87 34.20
N GLU A 65 -3.37 -11.19 35.37
CA GLU A 65 -3.84 -12.37 36.12
C GLU A 65 -4.88 -11.92 37.14
N ASN A 66 -6.08 -12.47 37.07
CA ASN A 66 -7.13 -12.23 38.01
C ASN A 66 -7.38 -13.53 38.82
N ILE A 67 -7.24 -13.44 40.10
CA ILE A 67 -7.55 -14.57 40.99
C ILE A 67 -9.04 -14.48 41.33
N VAL A 68 -9.85 -15.35 40.76
CA VAL A 68 -11.26 -15.48 41.11
C VAL A 68 -11.39 -16.56 42.16
N VAL A 69 -11.74 -16.18 43.38
CA VAL A 69 -12.02 -17.11 44.43
C VAL A 69 -13.46 -17.63 44.25
N ALA A 70 -13.60 -18.80 43.68
CA ALA A 70 -14.87 -19.49 43.56
C ALA A 70 -14.92 -20.63 44.59
N GLY A 71 -15.65 -20.44 45.65
CA GLY A 71 -15.87 -21.50 46.61
C GLY A 71 -16.51 -21.03 47.91
N ASP A 72 -17.44 -21.82 48.46
CA ASP A 72 -18.02 -21.67 49.78
C ASP A 72 -16.97 -22.07 50.85
N GLU A 73 -16.88 -21.32 51.94
CA GLU A 73 -15.87 -21.46 52.99
C GLU A 73 -15.78 -22.86 53.66
N ASP A 74 -16.74 -23.77 53.41
CA ASP A 74 -16.83 -25.08 54.02
C ASP A 74 -16.31 -26.26 53.20
N LEU A 75 -15.86 -26.06 51.91
CA LEU A 75 -15.55 -27.15 50.97
C LEU A 75 -14.17 -27.09 50.30
N GLY A 76 -13.21 -26.42 50.86
CA GLY A 76 -11.86 -26.38 50.29
C GLY A 76 -11.79 -25.46 49.06
N ILE A 77 -11.18 -24.32 49.26
CA ILE A 77 -11.07 -23.25 48.24
C ILE A 77 -10.25 -23.77 47.08
N GLU A 78 -10.88 -24.04 45.94
CA GLU A 78 -10.21 -24.13 44.64
C GLU A 78 -10.03 -22.70 44.09
N GLN A 79 -8.81 -22.24 44.09
CA GLN A 79 -8.47 -20.95 43.42
C GLN A 79 -8.49 -21.19 41.91
N VAL A 80 -9.46 -20.63 41.24
CA VAL A 80 -9.47 -20.59 39.77
C VAL A 80 -8.74 -19.33 39.37
N ILE A 81 -7.59 -19.49 38.74
CA ILE A 81 -6.84 -18.38 38.14
C ILE A 81 -7.47 -18.13 36.77
N SER A 82 -7.99 -16.93 36.59
CA SER A 82 -8.45 -16.47 35.26
C SER A 82 -7.50 -15.42 34.72
N TYR A 83 -7.30 -15.44 33.40
CA TYR A 83 -6.42 -14.54 32.71
C TYR A 83 -7.22 -13.51 31.93
N GLY A 84 -6.82 -12.23 32.06
CA GLY A 84 -7.26 -11.16 31.18
C GLY A 84 -6.13 -10.85 30.22
N ILE A 85 -6.42 -10.81 28.93
CA ILE A 85 -5.42 -10.53 27.91
C ILE A 85 -5.95 -9.57 26.85
N THR A 86 -5.13 -8.61 26.49
CA THR A 86 -5.38 -7.74 25.33
C THR A 86 -4.41 -8.13 24.21
N LEU A 87 -4.97 -8.54 23.11
CA LEU A 87 -4.25 -9.04 21.96
C LEU A 87 -4.34 -8.04 20.80
N ARG A 88 -3.26 -7.94 20.05
CA ARG A 88 -3.23 -7.30 18.75
C ARG A 88 -3.11 -8.36 17.68
N ILE A 89 -4.17 -8.52 16.90
CA ILE A 89 -4.26 -9.52 15.83
C ILE A 89 -3.96 -8.82 14.51
N LYS A 90 -2.93 -9.29 13.79
CA LYS A 90 -2.59 -8.84 12.45
C LYS A 90 -3.30 -9.75 11.46
N THR A 91 -4.28 -9.21 10.75
CA THR A 91 -5.00 -9.95 9.69
C THR A 91 -4.64 -9.35 8.34
N LYS A 92 -4.15 -10.17 7.44
CA LYS A 92 -3.94 -9.76 6.04
C LYS A 92 -5.28 -9.75 5.34
N SER A 93 -5.73 -8.57 4.98
CA SER A 93 -6.93 -8.37 4.17
C SER A 93 -6.51 -7.98 2.76
N GLY A 94 -7.02 -8.69 1.76
CA GLY A 94 -6.73 -8.39 0.36
C GLY A 94 -7.99 -7.94 -0.36
N ARG A 95 -7.86 -6.88 -1.16
CA ARG A 95 -8.97 -6.35 -1.96
C ARG A 95 -8.54 -6.01 -3.38
N VAL A 96 -9.49 -6.05 -4.31
CA VAL A 96 -9.26 -5.53 -5.65
C VAL A 96 -9.38 -4.02 -5.63
N ARG A 97 -8.27 -3.34 -5.92
CA ARG A 97 -8.21 -1.90 -6.09
C ARG A 97 -8.31 -1.57 -7.58
N VAL A 98 -9.21 -0.64 -7.90
CA VAL A 98 -9.40 -0.12 -9.24
C VAL A 98 -9.14 1.37 -9.19
N GLU A 99 -8.26 1.87 -10.05
CA GLU A 99 -7.92 3.29 -10.10
C GLU A 99 -7.83 3.79 -11.54
N ASN A 100 -8.19 5.05 -11.74
CA ASN A 100 -7.98 5.74 -13.00
C ASN A 100 -6.55 6.26 -13.04
N VAL A 101 -5.81 5.92 -14.09
CA VAL A 101 -4.47 6.43 -14.33
C VAL A 101 -4.55 7.59 -15.29
N PRO A 102 -4.13 8.79 -14.88
CA PRO A 102 -4.05 9.93 -15.77
C PRO A 102 -3.19 9.64 -17.01
N PRO A 103 -3.58 10.10 -18.20
CA PRO A 103 -2.80 9.87 -19.41
C PRO A 103 -1.35 10.35 -19.35
N GLU A 104 -1.08 11.42 -18.60
CA GLU A 104 0.25 11.97 -18.37
C GLU A 104 1.15 11.08 -17.49
N GLU A 105 0.55 10.24 -16.66
CA GLU A 105 1.25 9.30 -15.80
C GLU A 105 1.47 7.94 -16.48
N PHE A 106 0.85 7.73 -17.63
CA PHE A 106 0.90 6.46 -18.36
C PHE A 106 1.89 6.50 -19.50
N LEU A 107 2.90 5.66 -19.44
CA LEU A 107 3.92 5.54 -20.47
C LEU A 107 3.83 4.15 -21.12
N VAL A 108 3.91 4.11 -22.43
CA VAL A 108 3.88 2.86 -23.19
C VAL A 108 4.86 2.91 -24.37
N SER A 109 5.42 1.78 -24.74
CA SER A 109 6.34 1.70 -25.86
C SER A 109 5.69 2.18 -27.15
N ARG A 110 6.33 3.12 -27.86
CA ARG A 110 5.79 3.86 -29.02
C ARG A 110 5.26 2.97 -30.16
N ARG A 111 5.80 1.78 -30.31
CA ARG A 111 5.45 0.86 -31.40
C ARG A 111 4.39 -0.17 -31.00
N ALA A 112 3.95 -0.18 -29.76
CA ALA A 112 2.95 -1.13 -29.29
C ALA A 112 1.59 -0.86 -29.95
N LYS A 113 0.96 -1.91 -30.44
CA LYS A 113 -0.42 -1.85 -30.96
C LYS A 113 -1.46 -2.20 -29.88
N SER A 114 -1.02 -2.92 -28.87
CA SER A 114 -1.82 -3.31 -27.71
C SER A 114 -0.92 -3.38 -26.47
N LEU A 115 -1.52 -3.43 -25.28
CA LEU A 115 -0.75 -3.61 -24.04
C LEU A 115 -0.02 -4.95 -23.99
N GLN A 116 -0.59 -6.00 -24.62
CA GLN A 116 0.02 -7.33 -24.67
C GLN A 116 1.27 -7.37 -25.55
N ASP A 117 1.31 -6.52 -26.61
CA ASP A 117 2.47 -6.40 -27.50
C ASP A 117 3.52 -5.43 -26.96
N ALA A 118 3.18 -4.66 -25.94
CA ALA A 118 4.06 -3.65 -25.41
C ALA A 118 5.26 -4.29 -24.71
N ARG A 119 6.47 -3.84 -25.10
CA ARG A 119 7.71 -4.24 -24.42
C ARG A 119 7.96 -3.51 -23.12
N PHE A 120 7.28 -2.38 -22.96
CA PHE A 120 7.40 -1.49 -21.83
C PHE A 120 6.06 -0.79 -21.62
N VAL A 121 5.57 -0.88 -20.40
CA VAL A 121 4.42 -0.12 -19.88
C VAL A 121 4.83 0.39 -18.52
N CYS A 122 4.56 1.64 -18.22
CA CYS A 122 4.92 2.24 -16.95
C CYS A 122 3.80 3.14 -16.44
N HIS A 123 3.53 3.04 -15.17
CA HIS A 123 2.76 4.00 -14.40
C HIS A 123 3.73 4.83 -13.56
N ARG A 124 3.81 6.10 -13.88
CA ARG A 124 4.62 7.08 -13.15
C ARG A 124 3.75 7.77 -12.11
N THR A 125 4.14 7.72 -10.86
CA THR A 125 3.40 8.32 -9.75
C THR A 125 4.36 8.95 -8.75
N THR A 126 3.82 9.66 -7.77
CA THR A 126 4.59 10.16 -6.64
C THR A 126 4.13 9.43 -5.36
N MET A 127 5.08 9.10 -4.51
CA MET A 127 4.83 8.55 -3.17
C MET A 127 5.59 9.36 -2.14
N THR A 128 5.09 9.40 -0.92
CA THR A 128 5.84 10.02 0.18
C THR A 128 6.96 9.11 0.66
N VAL A 129 8.02 9.70 1.23
CA VAL A 129 9.10 8.95 1.88
C VAL A 129 8.53 7.95 2.90
N SER A 130 7.57 8.38 3.72
CA SER A 130 6.93 7.52 4.72
C SER A 130 6.25 6.30 4.10
N GLN A 131 5.59 6.45 2.94
CA GLN A 131 4.96 5.33 2.23
C GLN A 131 6.00 4.32 1.74
N LEU A 132 7.10 4.80 1.16
CA LEU A 132 8.17 3.94 0.64
C LEU A 132 8.88 3.19 1.78
N VAL A 133 9.16 3.86 2.90
CA VAL A 133 9.75 3.22 4.09
C VAL A 133 8.80 2.16 4.66
N SER A 134 7.49 2.41 4.66
CA SER A 134 6.50 1.41 5.10
C SER A 134 6.45 0.17 4.19
N MET A 135 6.84 0.31 2.92
CA MET A 135 7.00 -0.80 1.97
C MET A 135 8.32 -1.55 2.13
N GLY A 136 9.22 -1.09 3.01
CA GLY A 136 10.48 -1.74 3.34
C GLY A 136 11.71 -1.18 2.66
N TYR A 137 11.62 -0.02 1.99
CA TYR A 137 12.77 0.67 1.41
C TYR A 137 13.57 1.39 2.49
N ASP A 138 14.87 1.55 2.25
CA ASP A 138 15.76 2.28 3.17
C ASP A 138 15.45 3.78 3.15
N GLN A 139 15.34 4.39 4.35
CA GLN A 139 14.95 5.78 4.48
C GLN A 139 15.98 6.74 3.88
N ASP A 140 17.26 6.51 4.15
CA ASP A 140 18.36 7.41 3.72
C ASP A 140 18.48 7.41 2.19
N GLU A 141 18.30 6.23 1.57
CA GLU A 141 18.31 6.08 0.12
C GLU A 141 17.10 6.76 -0.52
N VAL A 142 15.91 6.59 0.03
CA VAL A 142 14.69 7.22 -0.47
C VAL A 142 14.74 8.73 -0.33
N GLU A 143 15.21 9.27 0.80
CA GLU A 143 15.33 10.70 1.02
C GLU A 143 16.31 11.38 0.05
N ALA A 144 17.32 10.66 -0.45
CA ALA A 144 18.24 11.20 -1.46
C ALA A 144 17.54 11.55 -2.79
N TYR A 145 16.39 10.91 -3.08
CA TYR A 145 15.58 11.18 -4.28
C TYR A 145 14.38 12.10 -4.00
N ALA A 146 14.17 12.50 -2.75
CA ALA A 146 13.06 13.36 -2.38
C ALA A 146 13.31 14.82 -2.84
N GLY A 147 12.32 15.41 -3.50
CA GLY A 147 12.41 16.80 -3.98
C GLY A 147 13.31 16.98 -5.19
N VAL A 148 13.86 15.91 -5.77
CA VAL A 148 14.63 15.95 -7.01
C VAL A 148 13.68 15.73 -8.18
N GLY A 149 13.40 16.80 -8.89
CA GLY A 149 12.64 16.77 -10.15
C GLY A 149 11.23 17.37 -10.01
N GLU A 150 11.08 18.61 -10.45
CA GLU A 150 9.80 19.05 -11.01
C GLU A 150 9.54 18.18 -12.24
N LEU A 151 8.76 17.14 -12.06
CA LEU A 151 8.34 16.34 -13.20
C LEU A 151 7.59 17.26 -14.17
N ASP A 152 7.91 17.20 -15.46
CA ASP A 152 7.13 17.82 -16.54
C ASP A 152 5.62 17.51 -16.42
N VAL A 153 5.30 16.43 -15.70
CA VAL A 153 3.96 15.99 -15.32
C VAL A 153 3.20 17.01 -14.49
N GLU A 154 3.88 17.70 -13.59
CA GLU A 154 3.25 18.71 -12.74
C GLU A 154 2.66 19.85 -13.59
N HIS A 155 3.33 20.24 -14.66
CA HIS A 155 2.83 21.25 -15.56
C HIS A 155 1.57 20.80 -16.31
N GLU A 156 1.54 19.57 -16.81
CA GLU A 156 0.36 19.01 -17.47
C GLU A 156 -0.78 18.72 -16.48
N ARG A 157 -0.47 18.27 -15.28
CA ARG A 157 -1.41 18.07 -14.20
C ARG A 157 -2.07 19.37 -13.76
N ARG A 158 -1.31 20.46 -13.61
CA ARG A 158 -1.83 21.81 -13.32
C ARG A 158 -2.79 22.29 -14.40
N LYS A 159 -2.45 22.14 -15.67
CA LYS A 159 -3.36 22.48 -16.78
C LYS A 159 -4.68 21.73 -16.72
N ARG A 160 -4.65 20.47 -16.28
CA ARG A 160 -5.84 19.64 -16.19
C ARG A 160 -6.83 20.11 -15.13
N PHE A 161 -6.35 20.64 -14.03
CA PHE A 161 -7.16 21.10 -12.91
C PHE A 161 -7.43 22.61 -12.92
N GLU A 162 -6.99 23.33 -13.97
CA GLU A 162 -7.12 24.81 -14.10
C GLU A 162 -6.47 25.58 -12.93
N ASP A 163 -5.56 24.95 -12.21
CA ASP A 163 -4.91 25.52 -11.04
C ASP A 163 -3.61 26.21 -11.49
N LEU A 164 -3.77 27.39 -12.10
CA LEU A 164 -2.66 28.17 -12.66
C LEU A 164 -1.82 28.90 -11.58
N ASP A 165 -2.34 29.02 -10.37
CA ASP A 165 -1.73 29.86 -9.31
C ASP A 165 -1.04 29.06 -8.20
N ALA A 166 -1.07 27.73 -8.22
CA ALA A 166 -0.42 26.93 -7.21
C ALA A 166 1.08 26.75 -7.49
N GLN A 167 1.85 27.81 -7.42
CA GLN A 167 3.24 27.77 -7.02
C GLN A 167 3.28 27.54 -5.50
N GLN A 168 2.88 26.37 -5.07
CA GLN A 168 3.18 25.95 -3.71
C GLN A 168 4.51 25.18 -3.77
N ASP A 169 5.57 25.88 -3.45
CA ASP A 169 6.74 25.25 -2.83
C ASP A 169 6.21 24.56 -1.57
N TYR A 170 5.85 23.31 -1.69
CA TYR A 170 5.63 22.45 -0.54
C TYR A 170 6.99 22.18 0.09
N ASP A 171 7.51 23.18 0.79
CA ASP A 171 8.56 22.95 1.77
C ASP A 171 7.92 22.20 2.92
N TYR A 172 7.78 20.88 2.72
CA TYR A 172 7.28 20.00 3.77
C TYR A 172 8.21 20.13 4.96
N ALA A 173 7.69 20.71 6.05
CA ALA A 173 8.43 20.85 7.30
C ALA A 173 8.86 19.48 7.85
N ASP A 174 8.13 18.41 7.47
CA ASP A 174 8.43 17.03 7.81
C ASP A 174 9.06 16.30 6.59
N PRO A 175 10.33 15.88 6.67
CA PRO A 175 11.00 15.14 5.61
C PRO A 175 10.26 13.87 5.18
N SER A 176 9.54 13.21 6.10
CA SER A 176 8.79 11.99 5.82
C SER A 176 7.63 12.19 4.82
N GLN A 177 7.16 13.43 4.68
CA GLN A 177 6.08 13.80 3.78
C GLN A 177 6.56 14.28 2.41
N ARG A 178 7.87 14.37 2.20
CA ARG A 178 8.42 14.74 0.88
C ARG A 178 8.02 13.72 -0.16
N GLU A 179 7.69 14.21 -1.35
CA GLU A 179 7.30 13.39 -2.48
C GLU A 179 8.52 12.91 -3.25
N VAL A 180 8.46 11.65 -3.67
CA VAL A 180 9.49 10.96 -4.45
C VAL A 180 8.85 10.39 -5.70
N PRO A 181 9.42 10.60 -6.89
CA PRO A 181 8.91 9.99 -8.11
C PRO A 181 9.14 8.48 -8.12
N VAL A 182 8.08 7.75 -8.43
CA VAL A 182 8.09 6.29 -8.46
C VAL A 182 7.57 5.81 -9.81
N TYR A 183 8.27 4.85 -10.41
CA TYR A 183 7.93 4.27 -11.69
C TYR A 183 7.64 2.78 -11.51
N GLU A 184 6.37 2.43 -11.65
CA GLU A 184 5.96 1.02 -11.70
C GLU A 184 5.95 0.58 -13.16
N SER A 185 6.96 -0.17 -13.54
CA SER A 185 7.19 -0.59 -14.92
C SER A 185 6.91 -2.07 -15.10
N ILE A 186 6.23 -2.42 -16.18
CA ILE A 186 6.13 -3.79 -16.67
C ILE A 186 6.98 -3.84 -17.95
N ILE A 187 8.08 -4.57 -17.86
CA ILE A 187 9.05 -4.70 -18.95
C ILE A 187 9.07 -6.14 -19.45
N LYS A 188 9.37 -6.29 -20.74
CA LYS A 188 9.57 -7.59 -21.34
C LYS A 188 11.07 -7.85 -21.49
N VAL A 189 11.60 -8.74 -20.67
CA VAL A 189 13.03 -9.05 -20.57
C VAL A 189 13.24 -10.56 -20.38
N ASP A 190 14.28 -11.07 -21.00
CA ASP A 190 14.78 -12.41 -20.73
C ASP A 190 15.68 -12.30 -19.49
N TYR A 191 15.16 -12.75 -18.33
CA TYR A 191 15.82 -12.61 -17.04
C TYR A 191 16.69 -13.81 -16.70
N ASP A 192 16.30 -14.99 -17.16
CA ASP A 192 16.99 -16.26 -16.88
C ASP A 192 17.89 -16.72 -18.04
N GLU A 193 18.02 -15.89 -19.09
CA GLU A 193 18.86 -16.12 -20.25
C GLU A 193 18.49 -17.37 -21.07
N ASP A 194 17.21 -17.79 -21.02
CA ASP A 194 16.71 -18.93 -21.77
C ASP A 194 16.36 -18.60 -23.24
N GLY A 195 16.45 -17.33 -23.62
CA GLY A 195 16.13 -16.80 -24.95
C GLY A 195 14.66 -16.41 -25.12
N VAL A 196 13.84 -16.55 -24.08
CA VAL A 196 12.41 -16.17 -24.07
C VAL A 196 12.21 -14.96 -23.16
N ALA A 197 11.71 -13.87 -23.72
CA ALA A 197 11.48 -12.65 -22.92
C ALA A 197 10.13 -12.74 -22.21
N GLU A 198 10.14 -12.54 -20.90
CA GLU A 198 9.00 -12.57 -19.99
C GLU A 198 8.60 -11.18 -19.52
N HIS A 199 7.36 -11.03 -19.05
CA HIS A 199 6.94 -9.80 -18.40
C HIS A 199 7.38 -9.80 -16.96
N ARG A 200 8.17 -8.78 -16.59
CA ARG A 200 8.62 -8.53 -15.21
C ARG A 200 8.09 -7.19 -14.74
N ARG A 201 7.62 -7.16 -13.49
CA ARG A 201 7.25 -5.92 -12.81
C ARG A 201 8.47 -5.41 -12.07
N VAL A 202 8.83 -4.16 -12.34
CA VAL A 202 9.96 -3.46 -11.73
C VAL A 202 9.43 -2.16 -11.14
N LEU A 203 9.75 -1.91 -9.88
CA LEU A 203 9.51 -0.65 -9.22
C LEU A 203 10.84 0.08 -9.14
N SER A 204 10.92 1.28 -9.72
CA SER A 204 12.10 2.13 -9.62
C SER A 204 11.76 3.47 -9.02
N ILE A 205 12.72 4.05 -8.28
CA ILE A 205 12.60 5.28 -7.52
C ILE A 205 13.58 6.30 -8.08
N GLY A 206 13.16 7.56 -8.11
CA GLY A 206 13.98 8.66 -8.64
C GLY A 206 13.93 8.78 -10.16
N ASP A 207 14.35 9.94 -10.68
CA ASP A 207 14.23 10.28 -12.12
C ASP A 207 15.12 9.42 -13.03
N SER A 208 16.23 8.92 -12.52
CA SER A 208 17.19 8.12 -13.29
C SER A 208 16.94 6.61 -13.24
N GLY A 209 16.01 6.16 -12.39
CA GLY A 209 15.76 4.73 -12.16
C GLY A 209 16.95 4.01 -11.53
N GLU A 210 17.76 4.75 -10.77
CA GLU A 210 18.99 4.22 -10.14
C GLU A 210 18.68 3.28 -8.97
N TYR A 211 17.50 3.39 -8.40
CA TYR A 211 17.06 2.51 -7.31
C TYR A 211 15.93 1.60 -7.78
N VAL A 212 16.14 0.30 -7.71
CA VAL A 212 15.21 -0.74 -8.20
C VAL A 212 14.85 -1.71 -7.08
#